data_4dff6d1f5b5e1fb92311f260111ef6bb
#
_entry.id   4dff6d1f5b5e1fb92311f260111ef6bb
#
_cell.length_a   1.000
_cell.length_b   1.000
_cell.length_c   1.000
_cell.angle_alpha   90.00
_cell.angle_beta   90.00
_cell.angle_gamma   90.00
#
_symmetry.space_group_name_H-M   'P 1'
#
loop_
_entity.id
_entity.type
_entity.pdbx_description
1 polymer ?
#
loop_
_entity_poly.entity_id
_entity_poly.type
_entity_poly.pdbx_seq_one_letter_code
_entity_poly.pdbx_strand_id
1 'polypeptide(L)' 'DGANDDPVSKLTLRQREILRLLVDGHSAKAIAARLDISPRTVEFHKYSMMEALGISSNAELIRFALESGANEI' A
#
# COMPACT_ATOMS: atom_id res chain seq x y z
N ASP A 1 -20.66 6.21 -6.48
CA ASP A 1 -21.43 5.21 -5.81
C ASP A 1 -20.78 4.85 -4.48
N GLY A 2 -21.46 4.04 -3.71
CA GLY A 2 -21.08 3.79 -2.33
C GLY A 2 -19.72 3.15 -2.16
N ALA A 3 -19.23 2.47 -3.19
CA ALA A 3 -17.95 1.79 -3.11
C ALA A 3 -16.80 2.77 -2.91
N ASN A 4 -16.99 4.02 -3.28
CA ASN A 4 -15.93 5.00 -3.20
C ASN A 4 -15.70 5.55 -1.80
N ASP A 5 -16.55 5.18 -0.84
CA ASP A 5 -16.35 5.61 0.53
C ASP A 5 -15.33 4.79 1.28
N ASP A 6 -14.94 3.65 0.72
CA ASP A 6 -13.93 2.80 1.32
C ASP A 6 -12.56 3.49 1.26
N PRO A 7 -11.83 3.59 2.38
CA PRO A 7 -10.49 4.20 2.35
C PRO A 7 -9.57 3.57 1.32
N VAL A 8 -9.69 2.27 1.07
CA VAL A 8 -8.87 1.59 0.07
C VAL A 8 -9.10 2.16 -1.32
N SER A 9 -10.29 2.69 -1.59
CA SER A 9 -10.59 3.23 -2.90
C SER A 9 -9.81 4.50 -3.22
N LYS A 10 -9.17 5.11 -2.20
CA LYS A 10 -8.32 6.28 -2.41
C LYS A 10 -6.97 5.91 -3.01
N LEU A 11 -6.64 4.64 -3.04
CA LEU A 11 -5.36 4.17 -3.51
C LEU A 11 -5.42 3.82 -4.99
N THR A 12 -4.32 4.07 -5.70
CA THR A 12 -4.21 3.63 -7.08
C THR A 12 -4.03 2.10 -7.11
N LEU A 13 -4.20 1.52 -8.28
CA LEU A 13 -3.95 0.08 -8.44
C LEU A 13 -2.53 -0.29 -8.03
N ARG A 14 -1.55 0.50 -8.46
CA ARG A 14 -0.15 0.23 -8.11
C ARG A 14 0.07 0.32 -6.61
N GLN A 15 -0.54 1.31 -5.97
CA GLN A 15 -0.41 1.45 -4.52
C GLN A 15 -1.02 0.25 -3.80
N ARG A 16 -2.16 -0.25 -4.28
CA ARG A 16 -2.77 -1.44 -3.69
C ARG A 16 -1.88 -2.66 -3.84
N GLU A 17 -1.25 -2.82 -5.00
CA GLU A 17 -0.33 -3.94 -5.21
C GLU A 17 0.82 -3.88 -4.22
N ILE A 18 1.38 -2.70 -4.04
CA ILE A 18 2.50 -2.53 -3.12
C ILE A 18 2.05 -2.79 -1.69
N LEU A 19 0.88 -2.27 -1.32
CA LEU A 19 0.36 -2.47 0.03
C LEU A 19 0.15 -3.96 0.32
N ARG A 20 -0.39 -4.68 -0.64
CA ARG A 20 -0.59 -6.12 -0.49
C ARG A 20 0.72 -6.85 -0.23
N LEU A 21 1.74 -6.49 -0.99
CA LEU A 21 3.04 -7.14 -0.83
C LEU A 21 3.69 -6.77 0.49
N LEU A 22 3.49 -5.54 0.96
CA LEU A 22 3.97 -5.13 2.27
C LEU A 22 3.32 -5.96 3.37
N VAL A 23 2.01 -6.18 3.27
CA VAL A 23 1.28 -6.98 4.26
C VAL A 23 1.78 -8.42 4.26
N ASP A 24 2.15 -8.93 3.09
CA ASP A 24 2.69 -10.29 2.97
C ASP A 24 4.11 -10.40 3.52
N GLY A 25 4.72 -9.29 3.91
CA GLY A 25 6.03 -9.30 4.54
C GLY A 25 7.20 -9.03 3.62
N HIS A 26 6.94 -8.61 2.39
CA HIS A 26 8.01 -8.32 1.46
C HIS A 26 8.64 -6.95 1.76
N SER A 27 9.97 -6.88 1.61
CA SER A 27 10.68 -5.62 1.75
C SER A 27 10.47 -4.77 0.51
N ALA A 28 10.82 -3.48 0.61
CA ALA A 28 10.74 -2.59 -0.55
C ALA A 28 11.58 -3.14 -1.70
N LYS A 29 12.75 -3.70 -1.39
CA LYS A 29 13.63 -4.27 -2.41
C LYS A 29 12.97 -5.46 -3.10
N ALA A 30 12.34 -6.32 -2.32
CA ALA A 30 11.66 -7.49 -2.89
C ALA A 30 10.46 -7.07 -3.73
N ILE A 31 9.72 -6.08 -3.28
CA ILE A 31 8.57 -5.56 -4.03
C ILE A 31 9.04 -4.96 -5.35
N ALA A 32 10.12 -4.20 -5.30
CA ALA A 32 10.66 -3.59 -6.50
C ALA A 32 11.03 -4.65 -7.54
N ALA A 33 11.64 -5.73 -7.09
CA ALA A 33 12.01 -6.81 -8.00
C ALA A 33 10.78 -7.46 -8.62
N ARG A 34 9.73 -7.67 -7.82
CA ARG A 34 8.50 -8.29 -8.32
C ARG A 34 7.78 -7.42 -9.34
N LEU A 35 7.81 -6.11 -9.13
CA LEU A 35 7.07 -5.18 -9.98
C LEU A 35 7.92 -4.57 -11.07
N ASP A 36 9.19 -4.93 -11.13
CA ASP A 36 10.13 -4.42 -12.13
C ASP A 36 10.26 -2.89 -12.06
N ILE A 37 10.38 -2.39 -10.84
CA ILE A 37 10.61 -0.96 -10.59
C ILE A 37 11.74 -0.85 -9.58
N SER A 38 12.20 0.39 -9.34
CA SER A 38 13.28 0.58 -8.37
C SER A 38 12.74 0.58 -6.94
N PRO A 39 13.58 0.21 -5.96
CA PRO A 39 13.16 0.33 -4.56
C PRO A 39 12.77 1.74 -4.18
N ARG A 40 13.41 2.73 -4.79
CA ARG A 40 13.07 4.13 -4.55
C ARG A 40 11.64 4.43 -4.99
N THR A 41 11.23 3.86 -6.12
CA THR A 41 9.87 4.04 -6.60
C THR A 41 8.87 3.38 -5.65
N VAL A 42 9.21 2.22 -5.09
CA VAL A 42 8.36 1.57 -4.10
C VAL A 42 8.19 2.48 -2.89
N GLU A 43 9.27 3.08 -2.40
CA GLU A 43 9.19 3.98 -1.26
C GLU A 43 8.35 5.20 -1.58
N PHE A 44 8.49 5.74 -2.79
CA PHE A 44 7.69 6.87 -3.22
C PHE A 44 6.20 6.53 -3.14
N HIS A 45 5.82 5.38 -3.68
CA HIS A 45 4.41 4.96 -3.65
C HIS A 45 3.94 4.75 -2.22
N LYS A 46 4.80 4.18 -1.38
CA LYS A 46 4.44 3.94 0.02
C LYS A 46 4.16 5.26 0.74
N TYR A 47 5.04 6.24 0.58
CA TYR A 47 4.84 7.52 1.24
C TYR A 47 3.64 8.27 0.67
N SER A 48 3.41 8.17 -0.64
CA SER A 48 2.24 8.80 -1.24
C SER A 48 0.94 8.24 -0.65
N MET A 49 0.84 6.92 -0.50
CA MET A 49 -0.38 6.37 0.05
C MET A 49 -0.51 6.66 1.55
N MET A 50 0.61 6.73 2.28
CA MET A 50 0.55 7.12 3.69
C MET A 50 0.02 8.54 3.82
N GLU A 51 0.46 9.43 2.96
CA GLU A 51 -0.02 10.80 2.98
C GLU A 51 -1.52 10.86 2.66
N ALA A 52 -1.94 10.12 1.64
CA ALA A 52 -3.35 10.11 1.25
C ALA A 52 -4.24 9.58 2.36
N LEU A 53 -3.74 8.66 3.18
CA LEU A 53 -4.51 8.04 4.24
C LEU A 53 -4.33 8.73 5.60
N GLY A 54 -3.46 9.72 5.68
CA GLY A 54 -3.20 10.40 6.94
C GLY A 54 -2.44 9.55 7.93
N ILE A 55 -1.61 8.64 7.44
CA ILE A 55 -0.85 7.70 8.26
C ILE A 55 0.59 8.17 8.33
N SER A 56 1.21 8.08 9.50
CA SER A 56 2.56 8.59 9.70
C SER A 56 3.61 7.53 9.97
N SER A 57 3.26 6.25 10.04
CA SER A 57 4.23 5.20 10.28
C SER A 57 3.92 3.97 9.43
N ASN A 58 4.96 3.18 9.18
CA ASN A 58 4.81 1.94 8.43
C ASN A 58 3.91 0.95 9.18
N ALA A 59 4.04 0.91 10.50
CA ALA A 59 3.20 0.01 11.30
C ALA A 59 1.73 0.35 11.16
N GLU A 60 1.41 1.64 11.14
CA GLU A 60 0.03 2.08 10.96
C GLU A 60 -0.49 1.70 9.57
N LEU A 61 0.37 1.76 8.57
CA LEU A 61 -0.02 1.40 7.22
C LEU A 61 -0.39 -0.07 7.14
N ILE A 62 0.42 -0.93 7.75
CA ILE A 62 0.14 -2.36 7.77
C ILE A 62 -1.16 -2.64 8.53
N ARG A 63 -1.34 -1.97 9.67
CA ARG A 63 -2.57 -2.14 10.44
C ARG A 63 -3.79 -1.70 9.63
N PHE A 64 -3.68 -0.58 8.95
CA PHE A 64 -4.76 -0.11 8.08
C PHE A 64 -5.13 -1.17 7.06
N ALA A 65 -4.13 -1.76 6.42
CA ALA A 65 -4.38 -2.76 5.39
C ALA A 65 -5.08 -3.99 5.96
N LEU A 66 -4.65 -4.44 7.13
CA LEU A 66 -5.26 -5.60 7.76
C LEU A 66 -6.71 -5.33 8.15
N GLU A 67 -6.97 -4.14 8.68
CA GLU A 67 -8.32 -3.78 9.09
C GLU A 67 -9.24 -3.55 7.92
N SER A 68 -8.69 -3.23 6.77
CA SER A 68 -9.47 -2.98 5.56
C SER A 68 -9.65 -4.22 4.70
N GLY A 69 -9.26 -5.39 5.19
CA GLY A 69 -9.40 -6.61 4.43
C GLY A 69 -8.33 -6.77 3.37
N ALA A 70 -7.06 -6.88 3.81
CA ALA A 70 -5.93 -6.94 2.89
C ALA A 70 -6.07 -8.04 1.84
N ASN A 71 -6.80 -9.11 2.15
CA ASN A 71 -6.99 -10.19 1.21
C ASN A 71 -7.78 -9.78 -0.03
N GLU A 72 -8.46 -8.66 0.06
CA GLU A 72 -9.31 -8.16 -1.03
C GLU A 72 -8.67 -7.01 -1.80
N ILE A 73 -7.50 -6.60 -1.38
CA ILE A 73 -6.80 -5.48 -2.02
C ILE A 73 -6.21 -5.85 -3.38
#